data_235d2ae6d34613dd70d8546b5a6e3d96
#
_entry.id   235d2ae6d34613dd70d8546b5a6e3d96
#
_cell.length_a   1.000
_cell.length_b   1.000
_cell.length_c   1.000
_cell.angle_alpha   90.00
_cell.angle_beta   90.00
_cell.angle_gamma   90.00
#
_symmetry.space_group_name_H-M   'P 1'
#
loop_
_entity.id
_entity.type
_entity.pdbx_description
1 polymer ?
#
loop_
_entity_poly.entity_id
_entity_poly.type
_entity_poly.pdbx_seq_one_letter_code
_entity_poly.pdbx_strand_id
1 'polypeptide(L)'
;MNNRKWVESTILGIIILNVFVMVFVFFIPRVQFMAKHWGLKAEALMESSGAMDTPNQYSETYQIANQVRNITMEDSTVFMPADKWGFGLNRAVVIQRLYPRKVYFFEDSEVDKVFSDSSKISNSYVVFNEHGGH
;
A
#
# COMPACT_ATOMS: atom_id res chain seq x y z
N MET A 1 5.66 -57.10 -3.42
CA MET A 1 6.28 -55.84 -2.98
C MET A 1 5.16 -54.88 -2.54
N ASN A 2 5.20 -54.39 -1.33
CA ASN A 2 4.04 -53.85 -0.63
C ASN A 2 3.75 -52.39 -1.08
N ASN A 3 2.90 -52.23 -2.10
CA ASN A 3 2.52 -50.94 -2.71
C ASN A 3 2.08 -49.91 -1.66
N ARG A 4 1.50 -50.35 -0.56
CA ARG A 4 1.03 -49.48 0.54
C ARG A 4 2.19 -48.77 1.25
N LYS A 5 3.29 -49.46 1.53
CA LYS A 5 4.47 -48.81 2.14
C LYS A 5 5.13 -47.80 1.23
N TRP A 6 5.10 -48.03 -0.06
CA TRP A 6 5.63 -47.07 -1.04
C TRP A 6 4.81 -45.79 -1.08
N VAL A 7 3.49 -45.92 -1.09
CA VAL A 7 2.57 -44.75 -1.03
C VAL A 7 2.74 -43.97 0.27
N GLU A 8 2.81 -44.65 1.42
CA GLU A 8 3.01 -44.03 2.71
C GLU A 8 4.35 -43.25 2.77
N SER A 9 5.43 -43.83 2.24
CA SER A 9 6.74 -43.16 2.16
C SER A 9 6.72 -41.95 1.25
N THR A 10 6.04 -42.02 0.12
CA THR A 10 5.90 -40.88 -0.82
C THR A 10 5.11 -39.73 -0.19
N ILE A 11 4.00 -40.04 0.46
CA ILE A 11 3.20 -39.03 1.17
C ILE A 11 4.03 -38.35 2.25
N LEU A 12 4.76 -39.12 3.05
CA LEU A 12 5.64 -38.58 4.09
C LEU A 12 6.71 -37.68 3.50
N GLY A 13 7.32 -38.05 2.38
CA GLY A 13 8.30 -37.24 1.67
C GLY A 13 7.73 -35.89 1.21
N ILE A 14 6.52 -35.90 0.67
CA ILE A 14 5.82 -34.68 0.24
C ILE A 14 5.53 -33.77 1.45
N ILE A 15 5.08 -34.34 2.56
CA ILE A 15 4.81 -33.56 3.79
C ILE A 15 6.11 -32.91 4.30
N ILE A 16 7.19 -33.66 4.39
CA ILE A 16 8.50 -33.14 4.84
C ILE A 16 8.97 -32.01 3.90
N LEU A 17 8.86 -32.20 2.60
CA LEU A 17 9.23 -31.18 1.63
C LEU A 17 8.40 -29.90 1.79
N ASN A 18 7.10 -30.02 2.00
CA ASN A 18 6.23 -28.87 2.25
C ASN A 18 6.61 -28.12 3.54
N VAL A 19 6.86 -28.85 4.62
CA VAL A 19 7.32 -28.25 5.89
C VAL A 19 8.64 -27.51 5.68
N PHE A 20 9.58 -28.12 4.94
CA PHE A 20 10.86 -27.50 4.62
C PHE A 20 10.68 -26.19 3.84
N VAL A 21 9.85 -26.21 2.79
CA VAL A 21 9.53 -25.00 2.01
C VAL A 21 8.88 -23.92 2.90
N MET A 22 7.91 -24.29 3.72
CA MET A 22 7.27 -23.35 4.64
C MET A 22 8.28 -22.70 5.59
N VAL A 23 9.20 -23.46 6.16
CA VAL A 23 10.19 -22.93 7.09
C VAL A 23 11.22 -22.04 6.37
N PHE A 24 11.83 -22.53 5.30
CA PHE A 24 12.96 -21.84 4.67
C PHE A 24 12.56 -20.71 3.73
N VAL A 25 11.45 -20.85 3.03
CA VAL A 25 11.02 -19.85 2.04
C VAL A 25 10.11 -18.79 2.66
N PHE A 26 9.28 -19.16 3.63
CA PHE A 26 8.31 -18.22 4.17
C PHE A 26 8.64 -17.76 5.60
N PHE A 27 9.00 -18.67 6.49
CA PHE A 27 9.16 -18.33 7.91
C PHE A 27 10.48 -17.60 8.19
N ILE A 28 11.61 -18.15 7.76
CA ILE A 28 12.92 -17.56 8.04
C ILE A 28 13.07 -16.13 7.49
N PRO A 29 12.72 -15.82 6.22
CA PRO A 29 12.79 -14.44 5.72
C PRO A 29 11.92 -13.46 6.51
N ARG A 30 10.74 -13.89 6.96
CA ARG A 30 9.87 -13.04 7.78
C ARG A 30 10.44 -12.77 9.17
N VAL A 31 11.01 -13.77 9.80
CA VAL A 31 11.68 -13.60 11.11
C VAL A 31 12.89 -12.69 10.98
N GLN A 32 13.69 -12.86 9.93
CA GLN A 32 14.84 -11.98 9.66
C GLN A 32 14.38 -10.54 9.40
N PHE A 33 13.32 -10.35 8.61
CA PHE A 33 12.73 -9.04 8.39
C PHE A 33 12.26 -8.41 9.71
N MET A 34 11.51 -9.14 10.52
CA MET A 34 11.03 -8.67 11.83
C MET A 34 12.18 -8.32 12.77
N ALA A 35 13.22 -9.15 12.81
CA ALA A 35 14.39 -8.91 13.65
C ALA A 35 15.17 -7.67 13.22
N LYS A 36 15.32 -7.47 11.91
CA LYS A 36 16.02 -6.31 11.33
C LYS A 36 15.28 -4.99 11.61
N HIS A 37 13.94 -5.03 11.60
CA HIS A 37 13.08 -3.84 11.74
C HIS A 37 12.44 -3.76 13.14
N TRP A 38 12.95 -4.51 14.10
CA TRP A 38 12.46 -4.52 15.47
C TRP A 38 12.61 -3.13 16.10
N GLY A 39 11.49 -2.58 16.55
CA GLY A 39 11.45 -1.24 17.17
C GLY A 39 11.22 -0.07 16.21
N LEU A 40 11.16 -0.31 14.90
CA LEU A 40 10.70 0.71 13.96
C LEU A 40 9.18 0.90 14.09
N LYS A 41 8.76 2.16 14.02
CA LYS A 41 7.33 2.46 13.94
C LYS A 41 6.77 1.95 12.62
N ALA A 42 5.53 1.46 12.64
CA ALA A 42 4.85 0.99 11.41
C ALA A 42 4.84 2.03 10.30
N GLU A 43 4.74 3.32 10.66
CA GLU A 43 4.80 4.44 9.71
C GLU A 43 6.14 4.52 8.98
N ALA A 44 7.25 4.39 9.69
CA ALA A 44 8.58 4.40 9.07
C ALA A 44 8.80 3.21 8.13
N LEU A 45 8.23 2.04 8.45
CA LEU A 45 8.26 0.87 7.57
C LEU A 45 7.42 1.08 6.31
N MET A 46 6.29 1.76 6.42
CA MET A 46 5.40 2.03 5.29
C MET A 46 5.98 3.08 4.34
N GLU A 47 6.76 4.02 4.86
CA GLU A 47 7.38 5.11 4.09
C GLU A 47 8.76 4.74 3.54
N SER A 48 9.37 3.66 4.03
CA SER A 48 10.68 3.25 3.55
C SER A 48 10.62 2.86 2.08
N SER A 49 11.28 3.65 1.25
CA SER A 49 11.33 3.44 -0.19
C SER A 49 12.45 2.50 -0.57
N GLY A 50 12.18 1.59 -1.51
CA GLY A 50 13.16 1.05 -2.41
C GLY A 50 14.24 0.12 -1.86
N ALA A 51 14.30 -0.15 -0.58
CA ALA A 51 15.14 -1.23 -0.11
C ALA A 51 14.46 -2.56 -0.45
N MET A 52 15.15 -3.44 -1.15
CA MET A 52 14.67 -4.81 -1.47
C MET A 52 14.14 -5.58 -0.25
N ASP A 53 14.44 -5.08 0.93
CA ASP A 53 14.12 -5.67 2.22
C ASP A 53 12.76 -5.23 2.77
N THR A 54 12.10 -4.24 2.15
CA THR A 54 10.78 -3.79 2.61
C THR A 54 9.69 -4.41 1.76
N PRO A 55 8.71 -5.10 2.38
CA PRO A 55 7.62 -5.71 1.63
C PRO A 55 6.58 -4.70 1.16
N ASN A 56 6.84 -3.41 1.33
CA ASN A 56 5.86 -2.38 1.04
C ASN A 56 5.95 -1.89 -0.40
N GLN A 57 5.12 -2.50 -1.24
CA GLN A 57 4.96 -2.11 -2.64
C GLN A 57 4.30 -0.73 -2.84
N TYR A 58 3.79 -0.11 -1.77
CA TYR A 58 3.08 1.17 -1.82
C TYR A 58 3.84 2.29 -1.10
N SER A 59 5.15 2.14 -0.90
CA SER A 59 5.96 3.12 -0.17
C SER A 59 5.83 4.53 -0.74
N GLU A 60 5.85 4.67 -2.06
CA GLU A 60 5.68 5.95 -2.75
C GLU A 60 4.30 6.57 -2.49
N THR A 61 3.24 5.75 -2.56
CA THR A 61 1.88 6.20 -2.23
C THR A 61 1.79 6.71 -0.78
N TYR A 62 2.43 6.02 0.17
CA TYR A 62 2.47 6.46 1.56
C TYR A 62 3.21 7.76 1.74
N GLN A 63 4.35 7.95 1.07
CA GLN A 63 5.13 9.20 1.13
C GLN A 63 4.31 10.39 0.63
N ILE A 64 3.67 10.25 -0.54
CA ILE A 64 2.83 11.29 -1.12
C ILE A 64 1.63 11.59 -0.21
N ALA A 65 0.92 10.56 0.25
CA ALA A 65 -0.22 10.75 1.15
C ALA A 65 0.17 11.43 2.47
N ASN A 66 1.35 11.13 3.03
CA ASN A 66 1.85 11.80 4.22
C ASN A 66 2.21 13.27 3.96
N GLN A 67 2.83 13.59 2.82
CA GLN A 67 3.09 14.99 2.44
C GLN A 67 1.77 15.76 2.35
N VAL A 68 0.78 15.23 1.65
CA VAL A 68 -0.56 15.83 1.56
C VAL A 68 -1.19 16.00 2.94
N ARG A 69 -1.10 14.99 3.79
CA ARG A 69 -1.61 15.03 5.16
C ARG A 69 -0.98 16.13 6.01
N ASN A 70 0.30 16.36 5.84
CA ASN A 70 1.04 17.37 6.63
C ASN A 70 0.70 18.81 6.23
N ILE A 71 0.27 19.04 4.98
CA ILE A 71 -0.05 20.38 4.49
C ILE A 71 -1.55 20.69 4.48
N THR A 72 -2.42 19.70 4.71
CA THR A 72 -3.87 19.86 4.65
C THR A 72 -4.51 19.74 6.04
N MET A 73 -5.60 20.44 6.27
CA MET A 73 -6.39 20.34 7.51
C MET A 73 -7.19 19.04 7.56
N GLU A 74 -7.56 18.58 8.76
CA GLU A 74 -8.26 17.30 8.94
C GLU A 74 -9.69 17.29 8.37
N ASP A 75 -10.35 18.43 8.33
CA ASP A 75 -11.70 18.63 7.81
C ASP A 75 -11.74 19.01 6.32
N SER A 76 -10.58 19.06 5.66
CA SER A 76 -10.46 19.48 4.28
C SER A 76 -10.95 18.43 3.28
N THR A 77 -11.24 18.91 2.07
CA THR A 77 -11.46 18.07 0.89
C THR A 77 -10.18 18.04 0.05
N VAL A 78 -9.75 16.87 -0.34
CA VAL A 78 -8.52 16.67 -1.15
C VAL A 78 -8.88 16.05 -2.49
N PHE A 79 -8.49 16.71 -3.57
CA PHE A 79 -8.63 16.19 -4.93
C PHE A 79 -7.31 15.59 -5.37
N MET A 80 -7.33 14.30 -5.66
CA MET A 80 -6.17 13.51 -6.07
C MET A 80 -6.18 13.29 -7.59
N PRO A 81 -5.02 13.11 -8.21
CA PRO A 81 -4.91 12.79 -9.62
C PRO A 81 -5.72 11.56 -10.02
N ALA A 82 -6.23 11.53 -11.25
CA ALA A 82 -6.87 10.35 -11.79
C ALA A 82 -5.87 9.22 -12.05
N ASP A 83 -6.28 7.96 -11.85
CA ASP A 83 -5.42 6.79 -12.10
C ASP A 83 -4.87 6.75 -13.53
N LYS A 84 -5.71 7.17 -14.51
CA LYS A 84 -5.33 7.26 -15.93
C LYS A 84 -4.18 8.24 -16.23
N TRP A 85 -3.83 9.12 -15.29
CA TRP A 85 -2.72 10.05 -15.46
C TRP A 85 -1.36 9.44 -15.10
N GLY A 86 -1.31 8.14 -14.77
CA GLY A 86 -0.08 7.40 -14.67
C GLY A 86 0.74 7.63 -13.39
N PHE A 87 0.12 8.16 -12.34
CA PHE A 87 0.80 8.42 -11.07
C PHE A 87 1.12 7.15 -10.25
N GLY A 88 0.51 6.03 -10.60
CA GLY A 88 0.74 4.75 -9.90
C GLY A 88 0.31 4.73 -8.43
N LEU A 89 -0.52 5.69 -8.00
CA LEU A 89 -1.00 5.76 -6.62
C LEU A 89 -2.05 4.70 -6.33
N ASN A 90 -1.90 4.02 -5.21
CA ASN A 90 -2.95 3.11 -4.76
C ASN A 90 -4.07 3.87 -4.04
N ARG A 91 -5.26 3.93 -4.64
CA ARG A 91 -6.43 4.67 -4.12
C ARG A 91 -6.80 4.27 -2.70
N ALA A 92 -6.82 2.98 -2.40
CA ALA A 92 -7.20 2.50 -1.06
C ALA A 92 -6.23 2.99 0.01
N VAL A 93 -4.93 2.96 -0.28
CA VAL A 93 -3.88 3.47 0.61
C VAL A 93 -4.03 4.99 0.82
N VAL A 94 -4.26 5.76 -0.26
CA VAL A 94 -4.47 7.21 -0.18
C VAL A 94 -5.67 7.53 0.70
N ILE A 95 -6.83 6.91 0.46
CA ILE A 95 -8.05 7.14 1.25
C ILE A 95 -7.82 6.80 2.72
N GLN A 96 -7.22 5.65 2.99
CA GLN A 96 -6.93 5.21 4.36
C GLN A 96 -5.99 6.20 5.07
N ARG A 97 -4.94 6.66 4.40
CA ARG A 97 -3.92 7.51 5.01
C ARG A 97 -4.39 8.94 5.23
N LEU A 98 -5.23 9.45 4.35
CA LEU A 98 -5.79 10.80 4.44
C LEU A 98 -7.02 10.90 5.35
N TYR A 99 -7.61 9.80 5.80
CA TYR A 99 -8.73 9.85 6.75
C TYR A 99 -8.39 10.73 7.97
N PRO A 100 -9.29 11.62 8.45
CA PRO A 100 -10.71 11.77 8.13
C PRO A 100 -11.04 12.72 6.95
N ARG A 101 -10.05 13.21 6.21
CA ARG A 101 -10.25 14.10 5.05
C ARG A 101 -11.14 13.44 4.01
N LYS A 102 -11.92 14.24 3.28
CA LYS A 102 -12.70 13.76 2.13
C LYS A 102 -11.79 13.72 0.92
N VAL A 103 -11.63 12.54 0.33
CA VAL A 103 -10.76 12.34 -0.83
C VAL A 103 -11.59 12.03 -2.05
N TYR A 104 -11.37 12.77 -3.13
CA TYR A 104 -11.94 12.55 -4.46
C TYR A 104 -10.82 12.40 -5.47
N PHE A 105 -11.00 11.52 -6.43
CA PHE A 105 -10.09 11.41 -7.58
C PHE A 105 -10.75 12.05 -8.79
N PHE A 106 -9.98 12.71 -9.63
CA PHE A 106 -10.53 13.47 -10.76
C PHE A 106 -11.37 12.67 -11.75
N GLU A 107 -11.34 11.35 -11.68
CA GLU A 107 -12.19 10.45 -12.47
C GLU A 107 -13.51 10.08 -11.77
N ASP A 108 -13.70 10.46 -10.51
CA ASP A 108 -14.92 10.13 -9.78
C ASP A 108 -16.09 10.99 -10.31
N SER A 109 -17.22 10.34 -10.56
CA SER A 109 -18.42 11.00 -11.11
C SER A 109 -19.02 12.08 -10.20
N GLU A 110 -18.60 12.13 -8.96
CA GLU A 110 -19.07 13.12 -7.97
C GLU A 110 -18.23 14.41 -7.98
N VAL A 111 -17.07 14.41 -8.62
CA VAL A 111 -16.15 15.55 -8.63
C VAL A 111 -16.82 16.82 -9.16
N ASP A 112 -17.56 16.74 -10.26
CA ASP A 112 -18.25 17.87 -10.86
C ASP A 112 -19.30 18.48 -9.90
N LYS A 113 -19.97 17.63 -9.13
CA LYS A 113 -20.97 18.09 -8.13
C LYS A 113 -20.29 18.79 -6.95
N VAL A 114 -19.11 18.30 -6.55
CA VAL A 114 -18.34 18.92 -5.47
C VAL A 114 -17.76 20.26 -5.92
N PHE A 115 -17.26 20.36 -7.14
CA PHE A 115 -16.79 21.63 -7.73
C PHE A 115 -17.90 22.66 -7.92
N SER A 116 -19.14 22.24 -8.11
CA SER A 116 -20.29 23.13 -8.20
C SER A 116 -20.76 23.70 -6.85
N ASP A 117 -20.27 23.16 -5.75
CA ASP A 117 -20.65 23.54 -4.39
C ASP A 117 -19.55 24.40 -3.74
N SER A 118 -19.73 25.71 -3.78
CA SER A 118 -18.76 26.68 -3.25
C SER A 118 -18.44 26.49 -1.77
N SER A 119 -19.36 25.91 -1.00
CA SER A 119 -19.10 25.62 0.44
C SER A 119 -18.10 24.51 0.64
N LYS A 120 -18.00 23.58 -0.30
CA LYS A 120 -17.05 22.46 -0.26
C LYS A 120 -15.68 22.82 -0.82
N ILE A 121 -15.63 23.81 -1.72
CA ILE A 121 -14.38 24.26 -2.35
C ILE A 121 -13.57 25.15 -1.41
N SER A 122 -14.21 25.91 -0.53
CA SER A 122 -13.54 26.89 0.35
C SER A 122 -12.42 26.30 1.23
N ASN A 123 -12.50 24.99 1.54
CA ASN A 123 -11.48 24.27 2.29
C ASN A 123 -11.01 23.04 1.51
N SER A 124 -10.63 23.23 0.26
CA SER A 124 -10.18 22.14 -0.59
C SER A 124 -8.74 22.34 -1.07
N TYR A 125 -8.07 21.21 -1.32
CA TYR A 125 -6.72 21.15 -1.84
C TYR A 125 -6.71 20.27 -3.09
N VAL A 126 -5.93 20.69 -4.08
CA VAL A 126 -5.74 19.93 -5.31
C VAL A 126 -4.29 19.49 -5.39
N VAL A 127 -4.08 18.19 -5.58
CA VAL A 127 -2.74 17.61 -5.72
C VAL A 127 -2.40 17.51 -7.20
N PHE A 128 -1.32 18.17 -7.59
CA PHE A 128 -0.77 18.11 -8.93
C PHE A 128 0.65 17.55 -8.90
N ASN A 129 1.10 16.96 -10.00
CA ASN A 129 2.48 16.63 -10.22
C ASN A 129 3.14 17.68 -11.13
N GLU A 130 4.22 18.28 -10.70
CA GLU A 130 4.96 19.26 -11.49
C GLU A 130 5.59 18.68 -12.76
N HIS A 131 5.73 17.34 -12.85
CA HIS A 131 6.39 16.67 -13.99
C HIS A 131 5.41 16.05 -15.01
N GLY A 132 4.12 16.29 -14.87
CA GLY A 132 3.05 15.69 -15.68
C GLY A 132 2.43 16.61 -16.74
N GLY A 133 3.12 17.62 -17.16
CA GLY A 133 2.67 18.48 -18.22
C GLY A 133 3.21 18.08 -19.59
N HIS A 134 2.55 17.16 -20.28
CA HIS A 134 2.53 17.09 -21.75
C HIS A 134 1.28 16.35 -22.20
#